data_5aa12cfdb5f750a0108a1c74a777f653
#
_entry.id   5aa12cfdb5f750a0108a1c74a777f653
#
_cell.length_a   1.000
_cell.length_b   1.000
_cell.length_c   1.000
_cell.angle_alpha   90.00
_cell.angle_beta   90.00
_cell.angle_gamma   90.00
#
_symmetry.space_group_name_H-M   'P 1'
#
loop_
_entity.id
_entity.type
_entity.pdbx_description
1 polymer ?
#
loop_
_entity_poly.entity_id
_entity_poly.type
_entity_poly.pdbx_seq_one_letter_code
_entity_poly.pdbx_strand_id
1 'polypeptide(L)'
;MPRSLDTDVAIRTDDLSLARNGVRVIDGITVTLPAGRTLVVRGATGSGKTSLVSLLAGHPDDGLTVVGGDARVHGISARRPGRARREWVFHTGYLPQGAGAALPSRLTVHDVISEPITSRDRKVNTRALAVRVATLLDEMELPLGTAPKYPYELSAGMRQRVALARALVLEPRLLVADDLYANLDLEVRAAARAALTRRRDERGMASLIVTNDAEAARELDADVLVLHAGHAIGLGHGDQGVQWTPDGTPERRISAP
;
A
#
# COMPACT_ATOMS: atom_id res chain seq x y z
N MET A 1 -3.22 13.16 27.25
CA MET A 1 -3.61 13.84 26.00
C MET A 1 -3.41 12.84 24.88
N PRO A 2 -4.42 12.50 24.05
CA PRO A 2 -4.18 11.71 22.85
C PRO A 2 -3.24 12.55 21.95
N ARG A 3 -2.12 11.97 21.52
CA ARG A 3 -1.25 12.58 20.50
C ARG A 3 -2.10 12.74 19.25
N SER A 4 -2.27 13.98 18.78
CA SER A 4 -2.84 14.23 17.46
C SER A 4 -2.02 13.44 16.45
N LEU A 5 -2.68 12.61 15.64
CA LEU A 5 -2.04 12.00 14.49
C LEU A 5 -1.44 13.14 13.66
N ASP A 6 -0.20 12.98 13.24
CA ASP A 6 0.43 13.88 12.27
C ASP A 6 -0.36 13.69 10.97
N THR A 7 -1.37 14.53 10.75
CA THR A 7 -2.32 14.41 9.64
C THR A 7 -1.67 14.74 8.31
N ASP A 8 -0.51 15.42 8.34
CA ASP A 8 0.14 15.95 7.15
C ASP A 8 1.16 14.97 6.55
N VAL A 9 1.60 13.98 7.33
CA VAL A 9 2.59 12.97 6.90
C VAL A 9 2.03 11.56 7.10
N ALA A 10 1.85 10.84 6.00
CA ALA A 10 1.39 9.45 6.03
C ALA A 10 2.50 8.47 6.45
N ILE A 11 3.70 8.65 5.90
CA ILE A 11 4.88 7.82 6.21
C ILE A 11 6.10 8.73 6.39
N ARG A 12 6.89 8.44 7.42
CA ARG A 12 8.24 8.99 7.60
C ARG A 12 9.18 7.90 8.03
N THR A 13 10.29 7.74 7.32
CA THR A 13 11.41 6.89 7.75
C THR A 13 12.66 7.74 7.92
N ASP A 14 13.49 7.41 8.90
CA ASP A 14 14.76 8.06 9.18
C ASP A 14 15.81 6.97 9.43
N ASP A 15 16.75 6.83 8.51
CA ASP A 15 17.82 5.81 8.54
C ASP A 15 17.31 4.38 8.80
N LEU A 16 16.13 4.07 8.24
CA LEU A 16 15.43 2.82 8.51
C LEU A 16 16.20 1.62 7.99
N SER A 17 16.52 0.69 8.88
CA SER A 17 17.14 -0.59 8.54
C SER A 17 16.30 -1.74 9.06
N LEU A 18 16.07 -2.74 8.19
CA LEU A 18 15.27 -3.93 8.48
C LEU A 18 16.10 -5.19 8.34
N ALA A 19 15.82 -6.16 9.22
CA ALA A 19 16.37 -7.51 9.08
C ALA A 19 15.23 -8.54 9.06
N ARG A 20 15.41 -9.60 8.27
CA ARG A 20 14.53 -10.78 8.25
C ARG A 20 15.34 -11.97 8.75
N ASN A 21 14.92 -12.59 9.86
CA ASN A 21 15.64 -13.71 10.50
C ASN A 21 17.14 -13.40 10.74
N GLY A 22 17.44 -12.17 11.16
CA GLY A 22 18.80 -11.70 11.42
C GLY A 22 19.60 -11.24 10.19
N VAL A 23 19.10 -11.47 8.97
CA VAL A 23 19.74 -10.99 7.74
C VAL A 23 19.18 -9.62 7.36
N ARG A 24 20.04 -8.62 7.16
CA ARG A 24 19.66 -7.28 6.76
C ARG A 24 19.09 -7.30 5.33
N VAL A 25 17.89 -6.75 5.16
CA VAL A 25 17.16 -6.71 3.87
C VAL A 25 16.88 -5.28 3.41
N ILE A 26 16.94 -4.31 4.31
CA ILE A 26 16.88 -2.86 4.05
C ILE A 26 17.94 -2.19 4.91
N ASP A 27 18.60 -1.19 4.35
CA ASP A 27 19.67 -0.45 5.03
C ASP A 27 19.62 1.05 4.76
N GLY A 28 19.35 1.83 5.82
CA GLY A 28 19.46 3.28 5.82
C GLY A 28 18.45 4.04 4.98
N ILE A 29 17.19 3.57 4.86
CA ILE A 29 16.18 4.26 4.05
C ILE A 29 15.61 5.47 4.78
N THR A 30 15.78 6.66 4.20
CA THR A 30 15.16 7.91 4.65
C THR A 30 14.21 8.41 3.57
N VAL A 31 12.90 8.44 3.85
CA VAL A 31 11.87 8.93 2.94
C VAL A 31 10.69 9.50 3.73
N THR A 32 10.05 10.52 3.18
CA THR A 32 8.81 11.10 3.69
C THR A 32 7.74 11.02 2.60
N LEU A 33 6.58 10.49 2.95
CA LEU A 33 5.39 10.50 2.09
C LEU A 33 4.32 11.38 2.76
N PRO A 34 4.07 12.58 2.25
CA PRO A 34 3.00 13.44 2.75
C PRO A 34 1.61 12.86 2.46
N ALA A 35 0.60 13.32 3.19
CA ALA A 35 -0.79 13.08 2.85
C ALA A 35 -1.10 13.61 1.43
N GLY A 36 -1.97 12.92 0.70
CA GLY A 36 -2.33 13.31 -0.66
C GLY A 36 -1.23 13.13 -1.72
N ARG A 37 -0.13 12.46 -1.39
CA ARG A 37 0.96 12.18 -2.34
C ARG A 37 1.07 10.68 -2.62
N THR A 38 1.69 10.36 -3.76
CA THR A 38 1.98 8.98 -4.14
C THR A 38 3.49 8.76 -4.20
N LEU A 39 3.96 7.65 -3.63
CA LEU A 39 5.34 7.18 -3.73
C LEU A 39 5.34 5.81 -4.45
N VAL A 40 6.05 5.73 -5.56
CA VAL A 40 6.30 4.46 -6.27
C VAL A 40 7.66 3.92 -5.86
N VAL A 41 7.71 2.68 -5.40
CA VAL A 41 8.95 1.97 -5.07
C VAL A 41 9.28 0.98 -6.19
N ARG A 42 10.45 1.15 -6.79
CA ARG A 42 10.96 0.33 -7.90
C ARG A 42 12.24 -0.42 -7.48
N GLY A 43 12.60 -1.43 -8.24
CA GLY A 43 13.86 -2.17 -8.03
C GLY A 43 13.73 -3.64 -8.41
N ALA A 44 14.88 -4.32 -8.56
CA ALA A 44 14.93 -5.73 -8.91
C ALA A 44 14.25 -6.62 -7.86
N THR A 45 13.90 -7.84 -8.24
CA THR A 45 13.45 -8.87 -7.29
C THR A 45 14.53 -9.08 -6.22
N GLY A 46 14.10 -9.19 -4.97
CA GLY A 46 15.04 -9.32 -3.84
C GLY A 46 15.63 -8.00 -3.32
N SER A 47 15.29 -6.84 -3.88
CA SER A 47 15.82 -5.55 -3.40
C SER A 47 15.22 -5.05 -2.07
N GLY A 48 14.29 -5.78 -1.44
CA GLY A 48 13.71 -5.44 -0.14
C GLY A 48 12.34 -4.74 -0.20
N LYS A 49 11.77 -4.47 -1.39
CA LYS A 49 10.49 -3.76 -1.55
C LYS A 49 9.36 -4.34 -0.73
N THR A 50 9.09 -5.65 -0.86
CA THR A 50 8.03 -6.33 -0.12
C THR A 50 8.23 -6.24 1.39
N SER A 51 9.47 -6.36 1.88
CA SER A 51 9.78 -6.20 3.31
C SER A 51 9.50 -4.78 3.80
N LEU A 52 9.87 -3.76 3.01
CA LEU A 52 9.62 -2.38 3.34
C LEU A 52 8.10 -2.11 3.40
N VAL A 53 7.35 -2.50 2.38
CA VAL A 53 5.91 -2.19 2.31
C VAL A 53 5.08 -3.01 3.28
N SER A 54 5.42 -4.28 3.57
CA SER A 54 4.72 -5.08 4.57
C SER A 54 4.86 -4.48 5.97
N LEU A 55 6.07 -4.00 6.33
CA LEU A 55 6.28 -3.25 7.57
C LEU A 55 5.41 -2.00 7.62
N LEU A 56 5.49 -1.15 6.57
CA LEU A 56 4.79 0.14 6.52
C LEU A 56 3.27 0.00 6.42
N ALA A 57 2.77 -1.14 5.94
CA ALA A 57 1.35 -1.49 6.00
C ALA A 57 0.88 -1.93 7.39
N GLY A 58 1.79 -2.15 8.34
CA GLY A 58 1.48 -2.70 9.66
C GLY A 58 1.28 -4.22 9.67
N HIS A 59 1.70 -4.90 8.59
CA HIS A 59 1.63 -6.36 8.42
C HIS A 59 3.02 -6.94 8.11
N PRO A 60 4.02 -6.74 9.01
CA PRO A 60 5.34 -7.27 8.74
C PRO A 60 5.29 -8.79 8.60
N ASP A 61 6.04 -9.31 7.63
CA ASP A 61 6.22 -10.74 7.47
C ASP A 61 6.91 -11.35 8.69
N ASP A 62 6.75 -12.66 8.88
CA ASP A 62 7.39 -13.37 9.97
C ASP A 62 8.91 -13.19 9.96
N GLY A 63 9.47 -12.91 11.14
CA GLY A 63 10.89 -12.67 11.32
C GLY A 63 11.39 -11.29 10.84
N LEU A 64 10.52 -10.40 10.31
CA LEU A 64 10.90 -9.05 9.93
C LEU A 64 10.92 -8.12 11.14
N THR A 65 12.06 -7.46 11.36
CA THR A 65 12.28 -6.55 12.50
C THR A 65 12.99 -5.28 12.09
N VAL A 66 12.71 -4.18 12.80
CA VAL A 66 13.46 -2.91 12.68
C VAL A 66 14.74 -3.03 13.50
N VAL A 67 15.90 -3.00 12.83
CA VAL A 67 17.22 -3.13 13.46
C VAL A 67 18.00 -1.81 13.53
N GLY A 68 17.64 -0.80 12.76
CA GLY A 68 18.23 0.54 12.79
C GLY A 68 17.20 1.63 12.44
N GLY A 69 17.47 2.86 12.84
CA GLY A 69 16.64 4.02 12.55
C GLY A 69 15.23 3.97 13.12
N ASP A 70 14.32 4.74 12.54
CA ASP A 70 12.88 4.78 12.90
C ASP A 70 12.00 4.78 11.64
N ALA A 71 10.77 4.32 11.81
CA ALA A 71 9.71 4.45 10.82
C ALA A 71 8.42 4.82 11.55
N ARG A 72 7.69 5.77 11.01
CA ARG A 72 6.38 6.19 11.51
C ARG A 72 5.36 6.17 10.39
N VAL A 73 4.20 5.63 10.70
CA VAL A 73 3.03 5.66 9.82
C VAL A 73 1.89 6.29 10.60
N HIS A 74 1.31 7.36 10.07
CA HIS A 74 0.34 8.21 10.78
C HIS A 74 0.86 8.68 12.16
N GLY A 75 2.18 8.95 12.28
CA GLY A 75 2.83 9.32 13.53
C GLY A 75 3.09 8.15 14.49
N ILE A 76 2.62 6.94 14.20
CA ILE A 76 2.80 5.72 15.03
C ILE A 76 4.11 5.04 14.66
N SER A 77 4.98 4.78 15.64
CA SER A 77 6.26 4.10 15.40
C SER A 77 6.06 2.63 15.00
N ALA A 78 6.69 2.23 13.88
CA ALA A 78 6.68 0.86 13.40
C ALA A 78 7.53 -0.08 14.25
N ARG A 79 8.53 0.46 14.99
CA ARG A 79 9.43 -0.34 15.83
C ARG A 79 8.73 -0.86 17.09
N ARG A 80 7.83 -0.07 17.68
CA ARG A 80 7.10 -0.43 18.91
C ARG A 80 5.67 0.12 18.89
N PRO A 81 4.83 -0.36 17.98
CA PRO A 81 3.50 0.24 17.80
C PRO A 81 2.55 -0.06 18.97
N GLY A 82 2.75 -1.14 19.71
CA GLY A 82 1.89 -1.50 20.85
C GLY A 82 0.41 -1.56 20.46
N ARG A 83 -0.46 -0.97 21.28
CA ARG A 83 -1.91 -0.90 21.03
C ARG A 83 -2.27 0.01 19.86
N ALA A 84 -1.44 1.01 19.55
CA ALA A 84 -1.66 1.95 18.45
C ALA A 84 -1.56 1.27 17.07
N ARG A 85 -0.99 0.05 16.96
CA ARG A 85 -1.00 -0.72 15.71
C ARG A 85 -2.41 -0.93 15.16
N ARG A 86 -3.42 -1.07 16.04
CA ARG A 86 -4.82 -1.24 15.59
C ARG A 86 -5.32 -0.01 14.85
N GLU A 87 -4.99 1.19 15.32
CA GLU A 87 -5.32 2.46 14.70
C GLU A 87 -4.56 2.62 13.38
N TRP A 88 -3.26 2.35 13.36
CA TRP A 88 -2.46 2.36 12.15
C TRP A 88 -3.06 1.44 11.07
N VAL A 89 -3.29 0.16 11.37
CA VAL A 89 -3.89 -0.81 10.42
C VAL A 89 -5.32 -0.43 10.03
N PHE A 90 -6.08 0.26 10.89
CA PHE A 90 -7.42 0.73 10.54
C PHE A 90 -7.38 1.81 9.45
N HIS A 91 -6.41 2.71 9.50
CA HIS A 91 -6.24 3.81 8.54
C HIS A 91 -5.36 3.45 7.34
N THR A 92 -4.89 2.22 7.24
CA THR A 92 -4.04 1.74 6.15
C THR A 92 -4.72 0.60 5.40
N GLY A 93 -5.02 0.83 4.11
CA GLY A 93 -5.40 -0.24 3.18
C GLY A 93 -4.15 -0.99 2.74
N TYR A 94 -4.19 -2.31 2.74
CA TYR A 94 -3.05 -3.12 2.31
C TYR A 94 -3.44 -4.10 1.21
N LEU A 95 -2.73 -4.02 0.09
CA LEU A 95 -2.80 -4.94 -1.03
C LEU A 95 -1.45 -5.67 -1.15
N PRO A 96 -1.27 -6.84 -0.53
CA PRO A 96 -0.03 -7.60 -0.63
C PRO A 96 0.18 -8.19 -2.02
N GLN A 97 1.41 -8.58 -2.34
CA GLN A 97 1.72 -9.31 -3.56
C GLN A 97 0.86 -10.57 -3.67
N GLY A 98 0.26 -10.80 -4.84
CA GLY A 98 -0.62 -11.94 -5.07
C GLY A 98 -1.97 -11.89 -4.34
N ALA A 99 -2.39 -10.72 -3.85
CA ALA A 99 -3.63 -10.55 -3.08
C ALA A 99 -4.86 -11.17 -3.73
N GLY A 100 -4.99 -11.07 -5.06
CA GLY A 100 -6.10 -11.68 -5.79
C GLY A 100 -6.13 -13.21 -5.71
N ALA A 101 -4.96 -13.86 -5.67
CA ALA A 101 -4.85 -15.30 -5.53
C ALA A 101 -5.09 -15.78 -4.08
N ALA A 102 -4.81 -14.90 -3.12
CA ALA A 102 -4.92 -15.20 -1.69
C ALA A 102 -6.32 -14.91 -1.10
N LEU A 103 -7.30 -14.53 -1.92
CA LEU A 103 -8.67 -14.27 -1.44
C LEU A 103 -9.28 -15.52 -0.79
N PRO A 104 -10.02 -15.37 0.33
CA PRO A 104 -10.67 -16.49 1.01
C PRO A 104 -11.68 -17.21 0.08
N SER A 105 -11.39 -18.45 -0.29
CA SER A 105 -12.20 -19.21 -1.27
C SER A 105 -13.61 -19.59 -0.78
N ARG A 106 -13.84 -19.52 0.53
CA ARG A 106 -15.13 -19.89 1.17
C ARG A 106 -16.07 -18.72 1.40
N LEU A 107 -15.62 -17.51 1.13
CA LEU A 107 -16.40 -16.29 1.26
C LEU A 107 -16.86 -15.82 -0.12
N THR A 108 -18.06 -15.24 -0.19
CA THR A 108 -18.51 -14.55 -1.39
C THR A 108 -17.70 -13.28 -1.61
N VAL A 109 -17.71 -12.71 -2.80
CA VAL A 109 -17.07 -11.42 -3.08
C VAL A 109 -17.60 -10.32 -2.16
N HIS A 110 -18.92 -10.30 -1.92
CA HIS A 110 -19.53 -9.40 -0.95
C HIS A 110 -18.88 -9.55 0.44
N ASP A 111 -18.74 -10.78 0.92
CA ASP A 111 -18.19 -11.05 2.25
C ASP A 111 -16.69 -10.75 2.32
N VAL A 112 -15.95 -11.04 1.24
CA VAL A 112 -14.52 -10.70 1.13
C VAL A 112 -14.29 -9.19 1.25
N ILE A 113 -15.07 -8.39 0.51
CA ILE A 113 -14.94 -6.92 0.53
C ILE A 113 -15.41 -6.36 1.88
N SER A 114 -16.46 -6.92 2.47
CA SER A 114 -17.05 -6.40 3.71
C SER A 114 -16.34 -6.88 4.99
N GLU A 115 -15.52 -7.93 4.91
CA GLU A 115 -14.84 -8.53 6.07
C GLU A 115 -14.05 -7.53 6.93
N PRO A 116 -13.29 -6.56 6.36
CA PRO A 116 -12.59 -5.58 7.18
C PRO A 116 -13.52 -4.71 8.06
N ILE A 117 -14.77 -4.52 7.67
CA ILE A 117 -15.79 -3.82 8.45
C ILE A 117 -16.42 -4.79 9.46
N THR A 118 -16.94 -5.93 8.99
CA THR A 118 -17.73 -6.87 9.79
C THR A 118 -16.92 -7.57 10.88
N SER A 119 -15.60 -7.74 10.68
CA SER A 119 -14.69 -8.27 11.69
C SER A 119 -14.50 -7.31 12.89
N ARG A 120 -14.72 -6.01 12.70
CA ARG A 120 -14.58 -4.97 13.72
C ARG A 120 -15.90 -4.60 14.37
N ASP A 121 -16.98 -4.55 13.59
CA ASP A 121 -18.32 -4.23 14.04
C ASP A 121 -19.33 -5.25 13.50
N ARG A 122 -19.83 -6.10 14.41
CA ARG A 122 -20.86 -7.09 14.08
C ARG A 122 -22.27 -6.52 13.96
N LYS A 123 -22.46 -5.25 14.39
CA LYS A 123 -23.76 -4.55 14.35
C LYS A 123 -23.88 -3.59 13.18
N VAL A 124 -22.99 -3.69 12.19
CA VAL A 124 -23.02 -2.83 11.01
C VAL A 124 -24.38 -2.91 10.30
N ASN A 125 -24.82 -1.77 9.78
CA ASN A 125 -26.05 -1.71 8.96
C ASN A 125 -25.82 -2.46 7.65
N THR A 126 -26.49 -3.60 7.48
CA THR A 126 -26.35 -4.48 6.31
C THR A 126 -26.69 -3.80 5.00
N ARG A 127 -27.69 -2.90 4.99
CA ARG A 127 -28.08 -2.14 3.79
C ARG A 127 -27.00 -1.13 3.40
N ALA A 128 -26.44 -0.40 4.35
CA ALA A 128 -25.34 0.53 4.10
C ALA A 128 -24.09 -0.21 3.62
N LEU A 129 -23.82 -1.38 4.20
CA LEU A 129 -22.71 -2.24 3.79
C LEU A 129 -22.87 -2.74 2.35
N ALA A 130 -24.08 -3.19 1.98
CA ALA A 130 -24.38 -3.63 0.62
C ALA A 130 -24.18 -2.50 -0.40
N VAL A 131 -24.64 -1.28 -0.09
CA VAL A 131 -24.41 -0.10 -0.93
C VAL A 131 -22.91 0.17 -1.06
N ARG A 132 -22.15 0.10 0.04
CA ARG A 132 -20.70 0.30 0.03
C ARG A 132 -19.98 -0.71 -0.87
N VAL A 133 -20.33 -1.99 -0.76
CA VAL A 133 -19.76 -3.05 -1.61
C VAL A 133 -20.12 -2.82 -3.08
N ALA A 134 -21.38 -2.48 -3.38
CA ALA A 134 -21.85 -2.18 -4.74
C ALA A 134 -21.07 -1.01 -5.36
N THR A 135 -20.88 0.09 -4.60
CA THR A 135 -20.08 1.24 -5.06
C THR A 135 -18.64 0.84 -5.38
N LEU A 136 -18.00 0.01 -4.53
CA LEU A 136 -16.63 -0.45 -4.78
C LEU A 136 -16.53 -1.40 -5.97
N LEU A 137 -17.53 -2.26 -6.20
CA LEU A 137 -17.57 -3.11 -7.40
C LEU A 137 -17.68 -2.26 -8.66
N ASP A 138 -18.56 -1.26 -8.66
CA ASP A 138 -18.72 -0.33 -9.78
C ASP A 138 -17.42 0.45 -10.05
N GLU A 139 -16.79 1.00 -9.02
CA GLU A 139 -15.49 1.68 -9.13
C GLU A 139 -14.38 0.80 -9.72
N MET A 140 -14.45 -0.50 -9.49
CA MET A 140 -13.50 -1.49 -10.02
C MET A 140 -13.96 -2.10 -11.34
N GLU A 141 -15.00 -1.56 -11.98
CA GLU A 141 -15.59 -2.07 -13.23
C GLU A 141 -15.97 -3.56 -13.13
N LEU A 142 -16.45 -3.97 -11.97
CA LEU A 142 -16.97 -5.31 -11.73
C LEU A 142 -18.50 -5.28 -11.78
N PRO A 143 -19.16 -6.15 -12.59
CA PRO A 143 -20.62 -6.24 -12.60
C PRO A 143 -21.15 -6.53 -11.19
N LEU A 144 -22.28 -5.91 -10.83
CA LEU A 144 -22.93 -6.12 -9.52
C LEU A 144 -23.28 -7.58 -9.25
N GLY A 145 -23.57 -8.37 -10.31
CA GLY A 145 -23.75 -9.82 -10.24
C GLY A 145 -22.50 -10.59 -9.80
N THR A 146 -21.36 -9.91 -9.62
CA THR A 146 -20.15 -10.52 -9.04
C THR A 146 -20.23 -10.66 -7.51
N ALA A 147 -21.04 -9.85 -6.84
CA ALA A 147 -21.12 -9.84 -5.37
C ALA A 147 -21.44 -11.21 -4.74
N PRO A 148 -22.40 -12.03 -5.27
CA PRO A 148 -22.70 -13.35 -4.71
C PRO A 148 -21.72 -14.46 -5.15
N LYS A 149 -20.81 -14.20 -6.09
CA LYS A 149 -19.84 -15.19 -6.58
C LYS A 149 -18.73 -15.45 -5.57
N TYR A 150 -18.08 -16.58 -5.71
CA TYR A 150 -16.87 -16.94 -4.96
C TYR A 150 -15.60 -16.60 -5.75
N PRO A 151 -14.45 -16.35 -5.10
CA PRO A 151 -13.20 -16.02 -5.77
C PRO A 151 -12.76 -17.02 -6.85
N TYR A 152 -13.04 -18.31 -6.68
CA TYR A 152 -12.69 -19.34 -7.67
C TYR A 152 -13.51 -19.27 -8.97
N GLU A 153 -14.64 -18.53 -8.98
CA GLU A 153 -15.47 -18.31 -10.17
C GLU A 153 -15.00 -17.10 -10.99
N LEU A 154 -13.97 -16.38 -10.50
CA LEU A 154 -13.49 -15.14 -11.09
C LEU A 154 -12.19 -15.34 -11.86
N SER A 155 -11.98 -14.53 -12.91
CA SER A 155 -10.67 -14.41 -13.57
C SER A 155 -9.60 -13.85 -12.61
N ALA A 156 -8.32 -13.99 -12.94
CA ALA A 156 -7.23 -13.45 -12.14
C ALA A 156 -7.34 -11.92 -11.97
N GLY A 157 -7.67 -11.20 -13.06
CA GLY A 157 -7.87 -9.75 -13.03
C GLY A 157 -9.10 -9.35 -12.19
N MET A 158 -10.21 -10.09 -12.25
CA MET A 158 -11.36 -9.84 -11.38
C MET A 158 -11.01 -10.05 -9.91
N ARG A 159 -10.27 -11.10 -9.56
CA ARG A 159 -9.80 -11.32 -8.18
C ARG A 159 -8.90 -10.20 -7.68
N GLN A 160 -8.00 -9.70 -8.53
CA GLN A 160 -7.14 -8.57 -8.15
C GLN A 160 -7.96 -7.30 -7.86
N ARG A 161 -8.99 -7.03 -8.67
CA ARG A 161 -9.93 -5.90 -8.47
C ARG A 161 -10.73 -6.04 -7.16
N VAL A 162 -11.18 -7.25 -6.85
CA VAL A 162 -11.85 -7.55 -5.56
C VAL A 162 -10.89 -7.32 -4.38
N ALA A 163 -9.62 -7.73 -4.51
CA ALA A 163 -8.61 -7.48 -3.48
C ALA A 163 -8.35 -5.98 -3.26
N LEU A 164 -8.31 -5.20 -4.34
CA LEU A 164 -8.18 -3.73 -4.26
C LEU A 164 -9.43 -3.10 -3.61
N ALA A 165 -10.63 -3.50 -4.02
CA ALA A 165 -11.88 -3.05 -3.39
C ALA A 165 -11.89 -3.34 -1.88
N ARG A 166 -11.44 -4.53 -1.46
CA ARG A 166 -11.29 -4.91 -0.05
C ARG A 166 -10.30 -3.99 0.68
N ALA A 167 -9.16 -3.66 0.07
CA ALA A 167 -8.17 -2.76 0.66
C ALA A 167 -8.70 -1.33 0.85
N LEU A 168 -9.64 -0.90 0.01
CA LEU A 168 -10.23 0.45 0.03
C LEU A 168 -11.53 0.57 0.85
N VAL A 169 -12.11 -0.55 1.32
CA VAL A 169 -13.44 -0.57 1.94
C VAL A 169 -13.55 0.27 3.21
N LEU A 170 -12.48 0.41 3.98
CA LEU A 170 -12.42 1.23 5.21
C LEU A 170 -12.13 2.71 4.95
N GLU A 171 -12.06 3.14 3.69
CA GLU A 171 -11.67 4.52 3.33
C GLU A 171 -10.32 4.91 3.97
N PRO A 172 -9.25 4.16 3.68
CA PRO A 172 -7.98 4.37 4.34
C PRO A 172 -7.39 5.76 4.01
N ARG A 173 -6.57 6.28 4.94
CA ARG A 173 -5.76 7.50 4.71
C ARG A 173 -4.46 7.19 3.96
N LEU A 174 -4.03 5.93 3.99
CA LEU A 174 -2.87 5.43 3.28
C LEU A 174 -3.23 4.11 2.60
N LEU A 175 -2.95 4.00 1.30
CA LEU A 175 -2.93 2.72 0.60
C LEU A 175 -1.47 2.25 0.46
N VAL A 176 -1.19 1.02 0.87
CA VAL A 176 0.07 0.34 0.59
C VAL A 176 -0.22 -0.83 -0.35
N ALA A 177 0.37 -0.84 -1.54
CA ALA A 177 0.11 -1.85 -2.55
C ALA A 177 1.43 -2.45 -3.08
N ASP A 178 1.57 -3.77 -2.98
CA ASP A 178 2.67 -4.52 -3.58
C ASP A 178 2.16 -5.16 -4.88
N ASP A 179 2.59 -4.58 -6.01
CA ASP A 179 2.16 -4.92 -7.37
C ASP A 179 0.67 -4.62 -7.64
N LEU A 180 0.33 -3.32 -7.57
CA LEU A 180 -1.04 -2.82 -7.78
C LEU A 180 -1.67 -3.31 -9.08
N TYR A 181 -0.90 -3.33 -10.16
CA TYR A 181 -1.37 -3.61 -11.53
C TYR A 181 -1.23 -5.06 -11.97
N ALA A 182 -0.90 -5.97 -11.04
CA ALA A 182 -0.77 -7.39 -11.36
C ALA A 182 -2.05 -7.95 -12.00
N ASN A 183 -1.90 -8.59 -13.17
CA ASN A 183 -2.99 -9.22 -13.93
C ASN A 183 -4.11 -8.26 -14.36
N LEU A 184 -3.91 -6.95 -14.35
CA LEU A 184 -4.85 -5.98 -14.88
C LEU A 184 -4.51 -5.64 -16.33
N ASP A 185 -5.51 -5.64 -17.20
CA ASP A 185 -5.42 -5.07 -18.53
C ASP A 185 -5.41 -3.53 -18.49
N LEU A 186 -5.17 -2.90 -19.63
CA LEU A 186 -4.96 -1.47 -19.71
C LEU A 186 -6.20 -0.65 -19.28
N GLU A 187 -7.41 -1.12 -19.61
CA GLU A 187 -8.66 -0.43 -19.27
C GLU A 187 -8.88 -0.45 -17.77
N VAL A 188 -8.70 -1.63 -17.15
CA VAL A 188 -8.86 -1.80 -15.69
C VAL A 188 -7.78 -1.06 -14.90
N ARG A 189 -6.56 -0.93 -15.43
CA ARG A 189 -5.53 -0.07 -14.80
C ARG A 189 -6.00 1.38 -14.74
N ALA A 190 -6.67 1.87 -15.79
CA ALA A 190 -7.23 3.22 -15.80
C ALA A 190 -8.30 3.41 -14.72
N ALA A 191 -9.20 2.44 -14.51
CA ALA A 191 -10.20 2.48 -13.44
C ALA A 191 -9.56 2.47 -12.05
N ALA A 192 -8.59 1.58 -11.80
CA ALA A 192 -7.84 1.55 -10.54
C ALA A 192 -7.15 2.90 -10.27
N ARG A 193 -6.48 3.47 -11.27
CA ARG A 193 -5.86 4.79 -11.19
C ARG A 193 -6.87 5.88 -10.85
N ALA A 194 -7.99 5.93 -11.57
CA ALA A 194 -9.05 6.92 -11.33
C ALA A 194 -9.60 6.84 -9.90
N ALA A 195 -9.80 5.62 -9.39
CA ALA A 195 -10.23 5.39 -8.01
C ALA A 195 -9.22 5.92 -6.96
N LEU A 196 -7.91 5.75 -7.21
CA LEU A 196 -6.85 6.26 -6.34
C LEU A 196 -6.73 7.78 -6.42
N THR A 197 -6.73 8.34 -7.65
CA THR A 197 -6.65 9.78 -7.88
C THR A 197 -7.81 10.51 -7.21
N ARG A 198 -9.04 10.02 -7.37
CA ARG A 198 -10.21 10.60 -6.71
C ARG A 198 -10.06 10.63 -5.18
N ARG A 199 -9.59 9.53 -4.55
CA ARG A 199 -9.39 9.49 -3.10
C ARG A 199 -8.24 10.39 -2.64
N ARG A 200 -7.18 10.52 -3.44
CA ARG A 200 -6.11 11.48 -3.21
C ARG A 200 -6.66 12.91 -3.18
N ASP A 201 -7.40 13.28 -4.22
CA ASP A 201 -7.84 14.65 -4.45
C ASP A 201 -8.98 15.05 -3.49
N GLU A 202 -9.92 14.15 -3.20
CA GLU A 202 -11.08 14.44 -2.35
C GLU A 202 -10.79 14.26 -0.85
N ARG A 203 -9.88 13.36 -0.48
CA ARG A 203 -9.69 12.92 0.92
C ARG A 203 -8.27 12.99 1.42
N GLY A 204 -7.34 13.39 0.58
CA GLY A 204 -5.91 13.44 0.93
C GLY A 204 -5.30 12.06 1.17
N MET A 205 -5.84 10.98 0.55
CA MET A 205 -5.27 9.64 0.69
C MET A 205 -3.86 9.61 0.10
N ALA A 206 -2.88 9.18 0.88
CA ALA A 206 -1.55 8.87 0.39
C ALA A 206 -1.50 7.45 -0.19
N SER A 207 -0.56 7.21 -1.12
CA SER A 207 -0.36 5.87 -1.69
C SER A 207 1.13 5.51 -1.76
N LEU A 208 1.47 4.33 -1.24
CA LEU A 208 2.78 3.70 -1.38
C LEU A 208 2.63 2.47 -2.28
N ILE A 209 3.20 2.52 -3.49
CA ILE A 209 2.95 1.51 -4.51
C ILE A 209 4.26 0.89 -4.95
N VAL A 210 4.38 -0.42 -4.85
CA VAL A 210 5.47 -1.18 -5.48
C VAL A 210 5.04 -1.59 -6.87
N THR A 211 5.85 -1.26 -7.87
CA THR A 211 5.66 -1.73 -9.24
C THR A 211 6.97 -1.61 -10.02
N ASN A 212 7.18 -2.51 -10.98
CA ASN A 212 8.27 -2.39 -11.95
C ASN A 212 7.81 -1.74 -13.27
N ASP A 213 6.53 -1.35 -13.36
CA ASP A 213 6.00 -0.62 -14.50
C ASP A 213 6.60 0.80 -14.53
N ALA A 214 7.28 1.11 -15.63
CA ALA A 214 7.95 2.41 -15.79
C ALA A 214 6.94 3.57 -15.91
N GLU A 215 5.75 3.31 -16.43
CA GLU A 215 4.75 4.34 -16.66
C GLU A 215 3.94 4.68 -15.41
N ALA A 216 3.89 3.77 -14.44
CA ALA A 216 3.07 3.91 -13.23
C ALA A 216 3.38 5.20 -12.45
N ALA A 217 4.65 5.59 -12.35
CA ALA A 217 5.06 6.81 -11.65
C ALA A 217 4.52 8.07 -12.32
N ARG A 218 4.59 8.12 -13.65
CA ARG A 218 4.06 9.24 -14.46
C ARG A 218 2.54 9.28 -14.39
N GLU A 219 1.89 8.13 -14.56
CA GLU A 219 0.43 8.04 -14.55
C GLU A 219 -0.21 8.44 -13.21
N LEU A 220 0.50 8.18 -12.10
CA LEU A 220 0.05 8.47 -10.75
C LEU A 220 0.55 9.82 -10.21
N ASP A 221 1.30 10.59 -11.02
CA ASP A 221 1.95 11.83 -10.56
C ASP A 221 2.74 11.57 -9.26
N ALA A 222 3.63 10.57 -9.29
CA ALA A 222 4.23 10.00 -8.10
C ALA A 222 5.71 10.37 -7.96
N ASP A 223 6.15 10.49 -6.71
CA ASP A 223 7.57 10.42 -6.38
C ASP A 223 8.06 8.97 -6.56
N VAL A 224 9.34 8.80 -6.87
CA VAL A 224 9.94 7.48 -7.14
C VAL A 224 11.08 7.24 -6.18
N LEU A 225 11.08 6.07 -5.54
CA LEU A 225 12.19 5.51 -4.78
C LEU A 225 12.70 4.25 -5.49
N VAL A 226 13.97 4.24 -5.89
CA VAL A 226 14.58 3.05 -6.49
C VAL A 226 15.44 2.33 -5.47
N LEU A 227 15.13 1.04 -5.25
CA LEU A 227 15.85 0.16 -4.33
C LEU A 227 16.76 -0.82 -5.08
N HIS A 228 17.99 -0.99 -4.60
CA HIS A 228 18.92 -2.01 -5.03
C HIS A 228 19.61 -2.62 -3.82
N ALA A 229 19.55 -3.96 -3.70
CA ALA A 229 20.20 -4.70 -2.60
C ALA A 229 19.93 -4.10 -1.20
N GLY A 230 18.72 -3.63 -0.94
CA GLY A 230 18.32 -3.04 0.34
C GLY A 230 18.62 -1.55 0.51
N HIS A 231 19.29 -0.91 -0.44
CA HIS A 231 19.65 0.51 -0.39
C HIS A 231 18.80 1.36 -1.33
N ALA A 232 18.57 2.62 -0.98
CA ALA A 232 18.03 3.62 -1.89
C ALA A 232 19.15 4.10 -2.83
N ILE A 233 18.99 3.83 -4.12
CA ILE A 233 19.96 4.24 -5.15
C ILE A 233 19.43 5.37 -6.05
N GLY A 234 18.16 5.71 -5.95
CA GLY A 234 17.57 6.80 -6.72
C GLY A 234 16.31 7.31 -6.06
N LEU A 235 16.12 8.62 -6.09
CA LEU A 235 14.94 9.33 -5.64
C LEU A 235 14.58 10.40 -6.64
N GLY A 236 13.29 10.63 -6.89
CA GLY A 236 12.86 11.67 -7.83
C GLY A 236 11.36 11.71 -8.00
N HIS A 237 10.91 12.47 -9.01
CA HIS A 237 9.50 12.63 -9.35
C HIS A 237 9.27 12.23 -10.81
N GLY A 238 8.32 11.33 -11.05
CA GLY A 238 8.08 10.76 -12.37
C GLY A 238 9.33 10.07 -12.96
N ASP A 239 9.45 9.98 -14.28
CA ASP A 239 10.61 9.38 -14.93
C ASP A 239 11.77 10.38 -15.17
N GLN A 240 11.50 11.68 -15.11
CA GLN A 240 12.44 12.72 -15.53
C GLN A 240 13.31 13.30 -14.43
N GLY A 241 13.03 12.98 -13.17
CA GLY A 241 13.66 13.60 -12.02
C GLY A 241 14.41 12.68 -11.07
N VAL A 242 14.68 11.42 -11.46
CA VAL A 242 15.38 10.48 -10.58
C VAL A 242 16.85 10.89 -10.47
N GLN A 243 17.23 11.36 -9.28
CA GLN A 243 18.62 11.56 -8.91
C GLN A 243 19.21 10.22 -8.49
N TRP A 244 20.26 9.78 -9.16
CA TRP A 244 20.95 8.53 -8.88
C TRP A 244 22.14 8.80 -7.95
N THR A 245 22.29 7.99 -6.91
CA THR A 245 23.52 7.99 -6.13
C THR A 245 24.62 7.25 -6.93
N PRO A 246 25.77 7.88 -7.20
CA PRO A 246 26.89 7.20 -7.83
C PRO A 246 27.37 6.05 -6.93
N ASP A 247 27.58 4.88 -7.54
CA ASP A 247 28.35 3.75 -6.99
C ASP A 247 27.89 3.10 -5.68
N GLY A 248 26.58 3.08 -5.37
CA GLY A 248 26.09 2.21 -4.26
C GLY A 248 26.70 2.49 -2.88
N THR A 249 27.52 3.51 -2.74
CA THR A 249 27.99 4.02 -1.46
C THR A 249 26.89 4.86 -0.84
N PRO A 250 26.45 4.56 0.39
CA PRO A 250 25.41 5.34 1.05
C PRO A 250 25.96 6.73 1.40
N GLU A 251 25.85 7.68 0.49
CA GLU A 251 25.88 9.08 0.92
C GLU A 251 24.61 9.31 1.75
N ARG A 252 24.84 9.46 3.03
CA ARG A 252 23.83 9.69 4.04
C ARG A 252 23.05 10.95 3.69
N ARG A 253 21.75 10.78 3.43
CA ARG A 253 20.69 11.80 3.26
C ARG A 253 20.44 12.24 1.83
N ILE A 254 19.59 11.52 1.15
CA ILE A 254 18.71 12.13 0.17
C ILE A 254 17.43 12.50 0.92
N SER A 255 17.31 13.78 1.30
CA SER A 255 16.04 14.32 1.79
C SER A 255 15.28 14.81 0.56
N ALA A 256 14.10 14.28 0.32
CA ALA A 256 13.17 14.88 -0.63
C ALA A 256 12.78 16.28 -0.10
N PRO A 257 12.60 17.27 -0.99
CA PRO A 257 12.19 18.62 -0.62
C PRO A 257 10.81 18.68 0.03
#